data_210089611bfb8fbb2523d85486935e41
#
_entry.id   210089611bfb8fbb2523d85486935e41
#
_cell.length_a   1.000
_cell.length_b   1.000
_cell.length_c   1.000
_cell.angle_alpha   90.00
_cell.angle_beta   90.00
_cell.angle_gamma   90.00
#
_symmetry.space_group_name_H-M   'P 1'
#
loop_
_entity.id
_entity.type
_entity.pdbx_description
1 polymer ?
#
loop_
_entity_poly.entity_id
_entity_poly.type
_entity_poly.pdbx_seq_one_letter_code
_entity_poly.pdbx_strand_id
1 'polypeptide(L)'
;MTMECKNTVWSEFVEVGLPVIDMQHKRLFDLAASFRGQGDQIRVMKTLVALCDYANTHLREEEVMLRSIDYPALAEHKQQHAHFRQMLRELLEDSRKITLDQIAERVEVLINGWFYQHIMKDDADYMPAVNASTIDFATGH
;
A
#
# COMPACT_ATOMS: atom_id res chain seq x y z
N MET A 1 14.83 2.67 -21.10
CA MET A 1 14.60 2.52 -20.45
C MET A 1 13.95 2.02 -19.73
N THR A 2 13.79 1.78 -19.67
CA THR A 2 13.24 1.20 -18.87
C THR A 2 12.85 1.66 -17.67
N MET A 3 13.02 2.58 -17.31
CA MET A 3 12.76 3.15 -16.19
C MET A 3 11.43 3.17 -15.82
N GLU A 4 10.54 3.13 -16.71
CA GLU A 4 9.20 3.17 -16.40
C GLU A 4 8.79 2.14 -15.44
N CYS A 5 9.38 1.00 -15.50
CA CYS A 5 8.96 -0.05 -14.61
C CYS A 5 9.30 0.25 -13.16
N LYS A 6 10.13 1.29 -12.92
CA LYS A 6 10.41 1.68 -11.57
C LYS A 6 9.47 2.72 -11.07
N ASN A 7 8.64 3.27 -11.91
CA ASN A 7 7.73 4.31 -11.46
C ASN A 7 6.58 3.70 -10.72
N THR A 8 6.16 4.37 -9.67
CA THR A 8 5.00 3.96 -8.92
C THR A 8 3.79 4.49 -9.65
N VAL A 9 3.33 3.73 -10.62
CA VAL A 9 2.26 4.16 -11.50
C VAL A 9 1.04 3.31 -11.28
N TRP A 10 -0.05 3.96 -10.93
CA TRP A 10 -1.33 3.28 -10.82
C TRP A 10 -1.84 2.88 -12.19
N SER A 11 -2.45 1.73 -12.27
CA SER A 11 -3.13 1.30 -13.49
C SER A 11 -4.29 0.41 -13.08
N GLU A 12 -5.21 0.18 -14.00
CA GLU A 12 -6.35 -0.68 -13.74
C GLU A 12 -5.94 -2.12 -13.45
N PHE A 13 -4.70 -2.49 -13.77
CA PHE A 13 -4.23 -3.83 -13.51
C PHE A 13 -4.05 -4.11 -12.01
N VAL A 14 -3.95 -3.08 -11.20
CA VAL A 14 -3.82 -3.27 -9.75
C VAL A 14 -5.15 -3.11 -9.04
N GLU A 15 -6.24 -2.97 -9.79
CA GLU A 15 -7.56 -2.91 -9.16
C GLU A 15 -8.03 -4.31 -8.77
N VAL A 16 -8.60 -4.39 -7.58
CA VAL A 16 -9.17 -5.66 -7.12
C VAL A 16 -10.68 -5.71 -7.28
N GLY A 17 -11.29 -4.62 -7.75
CA GLY A 17 -12.71 -4.59 -8.01
C GLY A 17 -13.58 -4.01 -6.90
N LEU A 18 -12.96 -3.47 -5.85
CA LEU A 18 -13.66 -2.80 -4.77
C LEU A 18 -13.31 -1.32 -4.82
N PRO A 19 -14.23 -0.45 -5.21
CA PRO A 19 -13.88 0.96 -5.47
C PRO A 19 -13.19 1.67 -4.30
N VAL A 20 -13.62 1.42 -3.06
CA VAL A 20 -12.99 2.07 -1.92
C VAL A 20 -11.58 1.56 -1.71
N ILE A 21 -11.39 0.25 -1.78
CA ILE A 21 -10.06 -0.34 -1.64
C ILE A 21 -9.15 0.09 -2.78
N ASP A 22 -9.67 0.10 -4.00
CA ASP A 22 -8.90 0.53 -5.17
C ASP A 22 -8.48 1.98 -5.04
N MET A 23 -9.35 2.85 -4.51
CA MET A 23 -9.00 4.24 -4.28
C MET A 23 -7.89 4.36 -3.25
N GLN A 24 -7.93 3.55 -2.20
CA GLN A 24 -6.89 3.57 -1.17
C GLN A 24 -5.55 3.11 -1.75
N HIS A 25 -5.56 2.07 -2.57
CA HIS A 25 -4.35 1.62 -3.24
C HIS A 25 -3.79 2.72 -4.14
N LYS A 26 -4.66 3.34 -4.94
CA LYS A 26 -4.23 4.41 -5.82
C LYS A 26 -3.60 5.55 -5.04
N ARG A 27 -4.19 5.91 -3.91
CA ARG A 27 -3.65 6.98 -3.07
C ARG A 27 -2.23 6.65 -2.60
N LEU A 28 -1.99 5.39 -2.24
CA LEU A 28 -0.64 4.99 -1.82
C LEU A 28 0.37 5.11 -2.95
N PHE A 29 -0.01 4.71 -4.16
CA PHE A 29 0.88 4.86 -5.31
C PHE A 29 1.14 6.33 -5.62
N ASP A 30 0.11 7.17 -5.52
CA ASP A 30 0.27 8.61 -5.76
C ASP A 30 1.21 9.24 -4.73
N LEU A 31 1.06 8.87 -3.46
CA LEU A 31 1.94 9.39 -2.42
C LEU A 31 3.38 8.96 -2.66
N ALA A 32 3.58 7.69 -3.04
CA ALA A 32 4.92 7.20 -3.32
C ALA A 32 5.53 7.94 -4.51
N ALA A 33 4.74 8.21 -5.54
CA ALA A 33 5.23 8.91 -6.72
C ALA A 33 5.69 10.33 -6.38
N SER A 34 5.12 10.93 -5.34
CA SER A 34 5.48 12.29 -4.97
C SER A 34 6.87 12.42 -4.38
N PHE A 35 7.54 11.29 -4.12
CA PHE A 35 8.92 11.33 -3.65
C PHE A 35 9.94 11.56 -4.76
N ARG A 36 9.50 11.68 -6.00
CA ARG A 36 10.42 11.67 -7.14
C ARG A 36 11.25 12.93 -7.22
N GLY A 37 12.31 12.95 -6.41
CA GLY A 37 13.37 13.91 -6.53
C GLY A 37 13.00 15.36 -6.28
N GLN A 38 11.93 15.59 -5.61
CA GLN A 38 11.43 16.92 -5.46
C GLN A 38 11.37 17.36 -4.02
N GLY A 39 11.67 18.61 -3.80
CA GLY A 39 11.45 19.24 -2.52
C GLY A 39 12.59 19.11 -1.56
N ASP A 40 12.44 19.77 -0.42
CA ASP A 40 13.44 19.79 0.62
C ASP A 40 13.16 18.68 1.64
N GLN A 41 14.03 18.61 2.61
CA GLN A 41 13.94 17.57 3.63
C GLN A 41 12.62 17.61 4.39
N ILE A 42 12.13 18.81 4.70
CA ILE A 42 10.88 18.94 5.45
C ILE A 42 9.72 18.35 4.65
N ARG A 43 9.65 18.68 3.36
CA ARG A 43 8.59 18.18 2.50
C ARG A 43 8.65 16.68 2.36
N VAL A 44 9.86 16.14 2.17
CA VAL A 44 10.04 14.71 2.01
C VAL A 44 9.63 13.97 3.27
N MET A 45 10.02 14.49 4.44
CA MET A 45 9.66 13.85 5.71
C MET A 45 8.17 13.90 5.97
N LYS A 46 7.52 15.02 5.65
CA LYS A 46 6.07 15.11 5.82
C LYS A 46 5.36 14.11 4.91
N THR A 47 5.84 13.95 3.69
CA THR A 47 5.24 13.00 2.76
C THR A 47 5.45 11.57 3.24
N LEU A 48 6.62 11.28 3.80
CA LEU A 48 6.90 9.95 4.34
C LEU A 48 5.96 9.61 5.50
N VAL A 49 5.75 10.55 6.40
CA VAL A 49 4.82 10.34 7.51
C VAL A 49 3.41 10.12 7.00
N ALA A 50 3.00 10.93 6.01
CA ALA A 50 1.67 10.78 5.41
C ALA A 50 1.51 9.42 4.75
N LEU A 51 2.55 8.94 4.08
CA LEU A 51 2.52 7.63 3.45
C LEU A 51 2.36 6.52 4.50
N CYS A 52 3.12 6.61 5.58
CA CYS A 52 3.04 5.61 6.64
C CYS A 52 1.66 5.60 7.31
N ASP A 53 1.12 6.79 7.60
CA ASP A 53 -0.19 6.89 8.22
C ASP A 53 -1.28 6.35 7.32
N TYR A 54 -1.22 6.70 6.04
CA TYR A 54 -2.24 6.24 5.10
C TYR A 54 -2.15 4.73 4.91
N ALA A 55 -0.94 4.20 4.82
CA ALA A 55 -0.75 2.76 4.68
C ALA A 55 -1.32 2.01 5.88
N ASN A 56 -1.01 2.49 7.09
CA ASN A 56 -1.51 1.83 8.29
C ASN A 56 -3.03 1.86 8.37
N THR A 57 -3.65 2.97 7.98
CA THR A 57 -5.11 3.08 7.97
C THR A 57 -5.70 2.11 6.97
N HIS A 58 -5.13 2.06 5.77
CA HIS A 58 -5.61 1.15 4.73
C HIS A 58 -5.51 -0.30 5.17
N LEU A 59 -4.36 -0.70 5.73
CA LEU A 59 -4.17 -2.08 6.14
C LEU A 59 -5.18 -2.48 7.21
N ARG A 60 -5.45 -1.57 8.16
CA ARG A 60 -6.40 -1.84 9.23
C ARG A 60 -7.82 -1.98 8.68
N GLU A 61 -8.20 -1.08 7.78
CA GLU A 61 -9.54 -1.13 7.22
C GLU A 61 -9.76 -2.39 6.40
N GLU A 62 -8.74 -2.81 5.66
CA GLU A 62 -8.83 -4.04 4.90
C GLU A 62 -8.99 -5.24 5.82
N GLU A 63 -8.24 -5.26 6.92
CA GLU A 63 -8.34 -6.35 7.89
C GLU A 63 -9.73 -6.41 8.52
N VAL A 64 -10.32 -5.24 8.81
CA VAL A 64 -11.69 -5.20 9.35
C VAL A 64 -12.67 -5.77 8.34
N MET A 65 -12.51 -5.39 7.07
CA MET A 65 -13.37 -5.91 6.02
C MET A 65 -13.26 -7.43 5.91
N LEU A 66 -12.04 -7.95 5.90
CA LEU A 66 -11.84 -9.39 5.76
C LEU A 66 -12.38 -10.16 6.96
N ARG A 67 -12.28 -9.57 8.15
CA ARG A 67 -12.86 -10.19 9.33
C ARG A 67 -14.39 -10.26 9.22
N SER A 68 -15.00 -9.22 8.68
CA SER A 68 -16.46 -9.16 8.59
C SER A 68 -17.04 -10.20 7.67
N ILE A 69 -16.26 -10.74 6.74
CA ILE A 69 -16.72 -11.81 5.85
C ILE A 69 -16.12 -13.16 6.23
N ASP A 70 -15.48 -13.24 7.40
CA ASP A 70 -14.88 -14.49 7.90
C ASP A 70 -13.90 -15.08 6.90
N TYR A 71 -13.04 -14.26 6.33
CA TYR A 71 -12.08 -14.72 5.33
C TYR A 71 -11.14 -15.76 5.93
N PRO A 72 -11.08 -16.97 5.34
CA PRO A 72 -10.33 -18.07 5.96
C PRO A 72 -8.84 -17.82 6.08
N ALA A 73 -8.25 -17.05 5.17
CA ALA A 73 -6.83 -16.77 5.19
C ALA A 73 -6.50 -15.43 5.84
N LEU A 74 -7.39 -14.93 6.71
CA LEU A 74 -7.16 -13.63 7.35
C LEU A 74 -5.87 -13.61 8.16
N ALA A 75 -5.57 -14.70 8.87
CA ALA A 75 -4.37 -14.74 9.70
C ALA A 75 -3.11 -14.55 8.88
N GLU A 76 -3.02 -15.22 7.74
CA GLU A 76 -1.87 -15.06 6.85
C GLU A 76 -1.82 -13.66 6.26
N HIS A 77 -2.97 -13.12 5.90
CA HIS A 77 -3.05 -11.77 5.34
C HIS A 77 -2.55 -10.74 6.35
N LYS A 78 -2.93 -10.92 7.61
CA LYS A 78 -2.47 -10.03 8.68
C LYS A 78 -0.97 -10.14 8.93
N GLN A 79 -0.40 -11.34 8.75
CA GLN A 79 1.04 -11.49 8.86
C GLN A 79 1.78 -10.74 7.77
N GLN A 80 1.24 -10.74 6.56
CA GLN A 80 1.82 -9.98 5.47
C GLN A 80 1.75 -8.49 5.76
N HIS A 81 0.64 -8.03 6.31
CA HIS A 81 0.49 -6.62 6.71
C HIS A 81 1.49 -6.26 7.81
N ALA A 82 1.70 -7.16 8.76
CA ALA A 82 2.66 -6.91 9.85
C ALA A 82 4.07 -6.74 9.29
N HIS A 83 4.41 -7.55 8.29
CA HIS A 83 5.72 -7.44 7.64
C HIS A 83 5.87 -6.07 6.95
N PHE A 84 4.83 -5.64 6.24
CA PHE A 84 4.86 -4.34 5.58
C PHE A 84 4.97 -3.21 6.59
N ARG A 85 4.22 -3.29 7.69
CA ARG A 85 4.32 -2.29 8.75
C ARG A 85 5.73 -2.22 9.34
N GLN A 86 6.38 -3.37 9.46
CA GLN A 86 7.75 -3.42 9.95
C GLN A 86 8.69 -2.71 8.98
N MET A 87 8.54 -2.94 7.70
CA MET A 87 9.37 -2.28 6.70
C MET A 87 9.16 -0.77 6.69
N LEU A 88 7.91 -0.32 6.85
CA LEU A 88 7.61 1.11 6.95
C LEU A 88 8.27 1.73 8.18
N ARG A 89 8.21 1.03 9.30
CA ARG A 89 8.81 1.51 10.55
C ARG A 89 10.32 1.63 10.40
N GLU A 90 10.94 0.64 9.79
CA GLU A 90 12.39 0.67 9.58
C GLU A 90 12.78 1.82 8.66
N LEU A 91 12.02 2.04 7.61
CA LEU A 91 12.29 3.16 6.72
C LEU A 91 12.17 4.49 7.47
N LEU A 92 11.15 4.64 8.28
CA LEU A 92 10.95 5.87 9.02
C LEU A 92 12.10 6.11 10.00
N GLU A 93 12.57 5.06 10.67
CA GLU A 93 13.71 5.16 11.58
C GLU A 93 14.99 5.52 10.83
N ASP A 94 15.20 4.89 9.68
CA ASP A 94 16.42 5.11 8.91
C ASP A 94 16.43 6.46 8.19
N SER A 95 15.26 7.06 8.03
CA SER A 95 15.15 8.28 7.22
C SER A 95 16.03 9.43 7.71
N ARG A 96 16.43 9.39 8.97
CA ARG A 96 17.31 10.42 9.53
C ARG A 96 18.76 10.22 9.15
N LYS A 97 19.12 9.03 8.66
CA LYS A 97 20.50 8.66 8.41
C LYS A 97 20.83 8.52 6.94
N ILE A 98 19.84 8.62 6.09
CA ILE A 98 20.03 8.39 4.66
C ILE A 98 19.66 9.65 3.88
N THR A 99 20.06 9.70 2.62
CA THR A 99 19.78 10.87 1.79
C THR A 99 18.34 10.86 1.32
N LEU A 100 17.88 12.02 0.82
CA LEU A 100 16.52 12.11 0.27
C LEU A 100 16.35 11.18 -0.91
N ASP A 101 17.39 11.03 -1.73
CA ASP A 101 17.33 10.10 -2.86
C ASP A 101 17.20 8.66 -2.38
N GLN A 102 17.89 8.32 -1.30
CA GLN A 102 17.78 6.97 -0.74
C GLN A 102 16.41 6.71 -0.15
N ILE A 103 15.80 7.73 0.46
CA ILE A 103 14.42 7.59 0.95
C ILE A 103 13.49 7.30 -0.22
N ALA A 104 13.62 8.07 -1.31
CA ALA A 104 12.78 7.87 -2.49
C ALA A 104 12.96 6.49 -3.08
N GLU A 105 14.20 6.02 -3.13
CA GLU A 105 14.50 4.68 -3.62
C GLU A 105 13.83 3.60 -2.78
N ARG A 106 13.90 3.74 -1.46
CA ARG A 106 13.33 2.75 -0.57
C ARG A 106 11.82 2.76 -0.63
N VAL A 107 11.20 3.94 -0.78
CA VAL A 107 9.75 4.02 -0.97
C VAL A 107 9.36 3.31 -2.25
N GLU A 108 10.13 3.50 -3.31
CA GLU A 108 9.83 2.85 -4.59
C GLU A 108 9.90 1.33 -4.46
N VAL A 109 10.93 0.81 -3.81
CA VAL A 109 11.05 -0.63 -3.60
C VAL A 109 9.90 -1.18 -2.78
N LEU A 110 9.50 -0.43 -1.75
CA LEU A 110 8.43 -0.86 -0.87
C LEU A 110 7.09 -0.91 -1.61
N ILE A 111 6.78 0.15 -2.33
CA ILE A 111 5.46 0.28 -2.96
C ILE A 111 5.39 -0.44 -4.30
N ASN A 112 6.37 -0.23 -5.19
CA ASN A 112 6.37 -0.91 -6.47
C ASN A 112 6.76 -2.38 -6.36
N GLY A 113 7.54 -2.73 -5.35
CA GLY A 113 7.93 -4.10 -5.13
C GLY A 113 6.95 -4.83 -4.24
N TRP A 114 7.08 -4.63 -2.92
CA TRP A 114 6.30 -5.43 -1.98
C TRP A 114 4.81 -5.17 -2.06
N PHE A 115 4.41 -3.90 -2.02
CA PHE A 115 2.98 -3.56 -1.97
C PHE A 115 2.27 -3.94 -3.26
N TYR A 116 2.92 -3.69 -4.40
CA TYR A 116 2.35 -4.08 -5.69
C TYR A 116 2.15 -5.59 -5.76
N GLN A 117 3.16 -6.37 -5.36
CA GLN A 117 3.04 -7.83 -5.37
C GLN A 117 1.95 -8.30 -4.42
N HIS A 118 1.82 -7.64 -3.27
CA HIS A 118 0.80 -7.98 -2.31
C HIS A 118 -0.60 -7.78 -2.90
N ILE A 119 -0.83 -6.68 -3.59
CA ILE A 119 -2.12 -6.44 -4.24
C ILE A 119 -2.39 -7.49 -5.30
N MET A 120 -1.42 -7.74 -6.16
CA MET A 120 -1.65 -8.62 -7.30
C MET A 120 -1.84 -10.07 -6.90
N LYS A 121 -1.26 -10.46 -5.79
CA LYS A 121 -1.35 -11.86 -5.35
C LYS A 121 -2.29 -12.02 -4.18
N ASP A 122 -2.02 -11.33 -3.09
CA ASP A 122 -2.69 -11.61 -1.83
C ASP A 122 -4.03 -10.92 -1.72
N ASP A 123 -4.12 -9.67 -2.17
CA ASP A 123 -5.39 -8.98 -2.13
C ASP A 123 -6.35 -9.55 -3.17
N ALA A 124 -5.84 -9.92 -4.33
CA ALA A 124 -6.68 -10.54 -5.36
C ALA A 124 -7.27 -11.86 -4.90
N ASP A 125 -6.56 -12.57 -4.02
CA ASP A 125 -7.02 -13.88 -3.53
C ASP A 125 -8.29 -13.79 -2.71
N TYR A 126 -8.59 -12.64 -2.11
CA TYR A 126 -9.80 -12.57 -1.29
C TYR A 126 -11.05 -12.23 -2.09
N MET A 127 -10.93 -11.87 -3.36
CA MET A 127 -12.07 -11.42 -4.15
C MET A 127 -13.19 -12.47 -4.27
N PRO A 128 -12.89 -13.78 -4.45
CA PRO A 128 -13.98 -14.75 -4.47
C PRO A 128 -14.79 -14.75 -3.16
N ALA A 129 -14.12 -14.58 -2.02
CA ALA A 129 -14.81 -14.55 -0.74
C ALA A 129 -15.66 -13.28 -0.61
N VAL A 130 -15.16 -12.14 -1.07
CA VAL A 130 -15.93 -10.90 -1.06
C VAL A 130 -17.16 -11.04 -1.94
N ASN A 131 -16.99 -11.60 -3.14
CA ASN A 131 -18.10 -11.73 -4.08
C ASN A 131 -19.18 -12.70 -3.57
N ALA A 132 -18.79 -13.65 -2.74
CA ALA A 132 -19.74 -14.58 -2.15
C ALA A 132 -20.44 -13.99 -0.93
N SER A 133 -19.97 -12.83 -0.44
CA SER A 133 -20.51 -12.19 0.74
C SER A 133 -21.79 -11.44 0.40
N THR A 134 -22.68 -11.29 1.39
CA THR A 134 -23.86 -10.48 1.22
C THR A 134 -23.61 -9.02 1.60
N ILE A 135 -22.39 -8.71 2.09
CA ILE A 135 -22.02 -7.37 2.48
C ILE A 135 -21.57 -6.60 1.26
N ASP A 136 -22.08 -5.37 1.12
CA ASP A 136 -21.75 -4.54 -0.04
C ASP A 136 -20.58 -3.61 0.27
N PHE A 137 -19.38 -4.05 -0.09
CA PHE A 137 -18.19 -3.21 0.12
C PHE A 137 -17.94 -2.25 -1.04
N ALA A 138 -18.66 -2.40 -2.15
CA ALA A 138 -18.45 -1.53 -3.29
C ALA A 138 -18.90 -0.09 -3.00
N THR A 139 -19.80 0.08 -2.05
CA THR A 139 -20.25 1.41 -1.66
C THR A 139 -19.42 2.02 -0.54
N GLY A 140 -18.51 1.26 0.02
CA GLY A 140 -17.67 1.76 1.08
C GLY A 140 -18.28 1.73 2.46
N HIS A 141 -19.34 1.03 2.60
CA HIS A 141 -19.99 0.93 3.91
C HIS A 141 -19.48 -0.22 4.73
#